data_3946e7a2b4144d59bb4ddfa619aac6d4
#
_entry.id   3946e7a2b4144d59bb4ddfa619aac6d4
#
_cell.length_a   1.000
_cell.length_b   1.000
_cell.length_c   1.000
_cell.angle_alpha   90.00
_cell.angle_beta   90.00
_cell.angle_gamma   90.00
#
_symmetry.space_group_name_H-M   'P 1'
#
loop_
_entity.id
_entity.type
_entity.pdbx_description
1 polymer ?
#
loop_
_entity_poly.entity_id
_entity_poly.type
_entity_poly.pdbx_seq_one_letter_code
_entity_poly.pdbx_strand_id
1 'polypeptide(L)'
;MTENLDPVAYNRAAWDREVDRDNEWTRPVGPDVTARARTGDWSVVLIGYEPVPRHWFPASIKGAAVLCLASGGGQQGPVLAAAGADVTVFDNSPRQLARDEQVAARDGLAIRTVLGDMRDLSAFADGSFDLVFNPVSNVFCPDLAPVWQECFRVLRPAGLLLTGFLNPDLYIFDVEALETRAEFVVRHRVPFSTLDLPEAERRRGYGDGPIEYSHTLTGQIGGQLAAGFVLTHLVEAPHQADATARYMPGYFATRAVKPPAVRPPAG
;
A
#
# COMPACT_ATOMS: atom_id res chain seq x y z
N MET A 1 -14.71 29.26 -2.79
CA MET A 1 -13.53 29.36 -1.90
C MET A 1 -13.31 27.95 -1.39
N THR A 2 -12.40 27.19 -2.00
CA THR A 2 -11.95 25.91 -1.45
C THR A 2 -11.13 26.27 -0.21
N GLU A 3 -11.72 26.15 0.99
CA GLU A 3 -10.94 26.06 2.21
C GLU A 3 -9.81 25.09 1.97
N ASN A 4 -8.66 25.40 2.54
CA ASN A 4 -7.40 24.69 2.37
C ASN A 4 -7.56 23.25 2.91
N LEU A 5 -8.15 22.35 2.09
CA LEU A 5 -8.41 20.96 2.48
C LEU A 5 -7.09 20.26 2.68
N ASP A 6 -6.83 19.79 3.89
CA ASP A 6 -5.72 18.88 4.16
C ASP A 6 -6.09 17.46 3.69
N PRO A 7 -5.50 16.97 2.58
CA PRO A 7 -5.85 15.66 2.05
C PRO A 7 -5.48 14.51 2.99
N VAL A 8 -4.46 14.67 3.82
CA VAL A 8 -4.04 13.63 4.77
C VAL A 8 -5.06 13.48 5.89
N ALA A 9 -5.50 14.61 6.47
CA ALA A 9 -6.55 14.61 7.48
C ALA A 9 -7.89 14.11 6.91
N TYR A 10 -8.23 14.53 5.68
CA TYR A 10 -9.44 14.05 5.00
C TYR A 10 -9.42 12.54 4.79
N ASN A 11 -8.31 12.00 4.25
CA ASN A 11 -8.17 10.58 3.97
C ASN A 11 -8.15 9.74 5.25
N ARG A 12 -7.56 10.27 6.35
CA ARG A 12 -7.68 9.65 7.68
C ARG A 12 -9.14 9.45 8.07
N ALA A 13 -9.93 10.51 8.02
CA ALA A 13 -11.35 10.45 8.37
C ALA A 13 -12.16 9.58 7.39
N ALA A 14 -11.79 9.56 6.11
CA ALA A 14 -12.43 8.71 5.12
C ALA A 14 -12.18 7.23 5.41
N TRP A 15 -10.93 6.83 5.66
CA TRP A 15 -10.59 5.45 6.02
C TRP A 15 -11.18 5.01 7.37
N ASP A 16 -11.29 5.94 8.33
CA ASP A 16 -12.04 5.63 9.56
C ASP A 16 -13.51 5.29 9.27
N ARG A 17 -14.17 6.01 8.33
CA ARG A 17 -15.53 5.68 7.89
C ARG A 17 -15.61 4.34 7.14
N GLU A 18 -14.59 4.01 6.33
CA GLU A 18 -14.54 2.72 5.64
C GLU A 18 -14.45 1.55 6.62
N VAL A 19 -13.77 1.71 7.75
CA VAL A 19 -13.79 0.74 8.85
C VAL A 19 -15.21 0.58 9.42
N ASP A 20 -15.95 1.68 9.61
CA ASP A 20 -17.34 1.65 10.11
C ASP A 20 -18.31 0.99 9.12
N ARG A 21 -18.02 1.07 7.82
CA ARG A 21 -18.82 0.45 6.74
C ARG A 21 -18.48 -1.01 6.50
N ASP A 22 -17.53 -1.57 7.25
CA ASP A 22 -17.03 -2.92 7.08
C ASP A 22 -16.49 -3.18 5.64
N ASN A 23 -15.81 -2.17 5.08
CA ASN A 23 -15.15 -2.30 3.80
C ASN A 23 -14.20 -3.51 3.81
N GLU A 24 -14.15 -4.29 2.73
CA GLU A 24 -13.39 -5.54 2.65
C GLU A 24 -11.88 -5.37 2.98
N TRP A 25 -11.29 -4.23 2.62
CA TRP A 25 -9.89 -3.91 2.90
C TRP A 25 -9.63 -3.54 4.37
N THR A 26 -10.70 -3.43 5.18
CA THR A 26 -10.63 -3.12 6.61
C THR A 26 -11.03 -4.31 7.50
N ARG A 27 -11.33 -5.47 6.88
CA ARG A 27 -11.77 -6.67 7.61
C ARG A 27 -10.57 -7.46 8.11
N PRO A 28 -10.44 -7.66 9.42
CA PRO A 28 -9.35 -8.45 9.97
C PRO A 28 -9.41 -9.91 9.54
N VAL A 29 -8.23 -10.54 9.42
CA VAL A 29 -8.14 -11.97 9.16
C VAL A 29 -8.69 -12.80 10.31
N GLY A 30 -9.25 -13.97 10.00
CA GLY A 30 -9.74 -14.93 10.99
C GLY A 30 -8.61 -15.64 11.77
N PRO A 31 -8.93 -16.25 12.92
CA PRO A 31 -7.94 -16.96 13.75
C PRO A 31 -7.35 -18.19 13.07
N ASP A 32 -8.04 -18.78 12.11
CA ASP A 32 -7.56 -19.89 11.29
C ASP A 32 -6.41 -19.47 10.37
N VAL A 33 -6.43 -18.23 9.87
CA VAL A 33 -5.37 -17.68 8.99
C VAL A 33 -4.08 -17.52 9.78
N THR A 34 -4.12 -16.90 10.95
CA THR A 34 -2.95 -16.72 11.81
C THR A 34 -2.44 -18.05 12.38
N ALA A 35 -3.34 -19.00 12.66
CA ALA A 35 -2.96 -20.35 13.10
C ALA A 35 -2.16 -21.10 12.01
N ARG A 36 -2.62 -21.05 10.75
CA ARG A 36 -1.85 -21.60 9.61
C ARG A 36 -0.50 -20.90 9.41
N ALA A 37 -0.50 -19.58 9.52
CA ALA A 37 0.73 -18.80 9.35
C ALA A 37 1.82 -19.21 10.36
N ARG A 38 1.46 -19.55 11.60
CA ARG A 38 2.41 -20.07 12.61
C ARG A 38 3.07 -21.39 12.23
N THR A 39 2.45 -22.20 11.40
CA THR A 39 3.00 -23.48 10.91
C THR A 39 3.77 -23.32 9.60
N GLY A 40 3.94 -22.08 9.10
CA GLY A 40 4.65 -21.80 7.86
C GLY A 40 3.77 -21.71 6.62
N ASP A 41 2.50 -22.03 6.73
CA ASP A 41 1.48 -21.86 5.67
C ASP A 41 0.88 -20.43 5.76
N TRP A 42 1.56 -19.48 5.15
CA TRP A 42 1.12 -18.09 5.11
C TRP A 42 1.23 -17.50 3.71
N SER A 43 0.34 -16.58 3.42
CA SER A 43 0.38 -15.73 2.25
C SER A 43 -0.22 -14.36 2.57
N VAL A 44 0.22 -13.35 1.84
CA VAL A 44 -0.32 -11.99 1.89
C VAL A 44 -0.52 -11.47 0.48
N VAL A 45 -1.45 -10.54 0.32
CA VAL A 45 -1.79 -9.94 -0.97
C VAL A 45 -1.17 -8.55 -1.05
N LEU A 46 -0.58 -8.23 -2.20
CA LEU A 46 0.01 -6.92 -2.49
C LEU A 46 -0.84 -6.14 -3.49
N ILE A 47 -1.41 -6.82 -4.47
CA ILE A 47 -2.32 -6.29 -5.49
C ILE A 47 -3.43 -7.31 -5.78
N GLY A 48 -4.62 -6.83 -6.14
CA GLY A 48 -5.75 -7.70 -6.46
C GLY A 48 -6.05 -8.68 -5.34
N TYR A 49 -6.21 -9.95 -5.67
CA TYR A 49 -6.57 -11.03 -4.73
C TYR A 49 -5.57 -12.19 -4.72
N GLU A 50 -4.56 -12.14 -5.57
CA GLU A 50 -3.58 -13.23 -5.66
C GLU A 50 -2.44 -13.03 -4.65
N PRO A 51 -2.00 -14.12 -4.00
CA PRO A 51 -0.88 -14.06 -3.08
C PRO A 51 0.42 -13.63 -3.75
N VAL A 52 1.20 -12.83 -3.04
CA VAL A 52 2.57 -12.49 -3.45
C VAL A 52 3.43 -13.76 -3.49
N PRO A 53 4.19 -14.02 -4.57
CA PRO A 53 5.08 -15.18 -4.65
C PRO A 53 6.09 -15.23 -3.49
N ARG A 54 6.23 -16.37 -2.85
CA ARG A 54 7.10 -16.54 -1.68
C ARG A 54 8.57 -16.13 -1.91
N HIS A 55 9.07 -16.29 -3.13
CA HIS A 55 10.43 -15.89 -3.49
C HIS A 55 10.65 -14.36 -3.57
N TRP A 56 9.58 -13.58 -3.43
CA TRP A 56 9.70 -12.12 -3.31
C TRP A 56 10.13 -11.69 -1.91
N PHE A 57 9.84 -12.51 -0.90
CA PHE A 57 10.20 -12.24 0.49
C PHE A 57 11.65 -12.66 0.78
N PRO A 58 12.22 -12.24 1.93
CA PRO A 58 13.45 -12.83 2.43
C PRO A 58 13.36 -14.36 2.51
N ALA A 59 14.48 -15.05 2.39
CA ALA A 59 14.54 -16.53 2.47
C ALA A 59 13.89 -17.08 3.76
N SER A 60 14.02 -16.32 4.86
CA SER A 60 13.27 -16.53 6.10
C SER A 60 12.59 -15.23 6.51
N ILE A 61 11.29 -15.27 6.75
CA ILE A 61 10.56 -14.15 7.34
C ILE A 61 10.71 -14.10 8.87
N LYS A 62 11.10 -15.24 9.47
CA LYS A 62 11.23 -15.35 10.92
C LYS A 62 12.34 -14.45 11.45
N GLY A 63 11.98 -13.54 12.34
CA GLY A 63 12.88 -12.54 12.92
C GLY A 63 13.21 -11.36 11.99
N ALA A 64 12.67 -11.33 10.77
CA ALA A 64 12.83 -10.19 9.89
C ALA A 64 12.04 -8.99 10.44
N ALA A 65 12.68 -7.81 10.48
CA ALA A 65 12.01 -6.55 10.82
C ALA A 65 11.20 -6.07 9.62
N VAL A 66 9.87 -6.08 9.73
CA VAL A 66 8.94 -5.75 8.64
C VAL A 66 8.15 -4.50 8.97
N LEU A 67 8.18 -3.53 8.06
CA LEU A 67 7.27 -2.39 8.07
C LEU A 67 6.12 -2.67 7.11
N CYS A 68 4.91 -2.83 7.62
CA CYS A 68 3.67 -2.81 6.85
C CYS A 68 3.24 -1.35 6.72
N LEU A 69 3.53 -0.73 5.55
CA LEU A 69 3.37 0.70 5.31
C LEU A 69 2.02 0.98 4.66
N ALA A 70 1.21 1.85 5.28
CA ALA A 70 -0.16 2.15 4.88
C ALA A 70 -0.94 0.85 4.61
N SER A 71 -0.89 -0.05 5.57
CA SER A 71 -1.36 -1.43 5.49
C SER A 71 -2.08 -1.84 6.77
N GLY A 72 -2.79 -0.92 7.40
CA GLY A 72 -3.71 -1.22 8.50
C GLY A 72 -4.91 -2.08 8.05
N GLY A 73 -5.75 -2.47 8.99
CA GLY A 73 -6.95 -3.26 8.70
C GLY A 73 -6.91 -4.69 9.22
N GLY A 74 -5.82 -5.11 9.88
CA GLY A 74 -5.73 -6.41 10.51
C GLY A 74 -5.53 -7.57 9.52
N GLN A 75 -4.89 -7.32 8.39
CA GLN A 75 -4.73 -8.31 7.33
C GLN A 75 -3.26 -8.78 7.21
N GLN A 76 -2.40 -8.03 6.54
CA GLN A 76 -1.04 -8.45 6.21
C GLN A 76 -0.13 -8.48 7.45
N GLY A 77 -0.21 -7.45 8.30
CA GLY A 77 0.57 -7.34 9.53
C GLY A 77 0.42 -8.57 10.44
N PRO A 78 -0.79 -8.96 10.83
CA PRO A 78 -1.02 -10.15 11.64
C PRO A 78 -0.54 -11.46 11.02
N VAL A 79 -0.69 -11.63 9.72
CA VAL A 79 -0.20 -12.84 9.01
C VAL A 79 1.32 -12.94 9.07
N LEU A 80 2.02 -11.83 8.79
CA LEU A 80 3.49 -11.78 8.83
C LEU A 80 4.02 -11.95 10.26
N ALA A 81 3.35 -11.35 11.25
CA ALA A 81 3.69 -11.54 12.67
C ALA A 81 3.49 -13.00 13.11
N ALA A 82 2.38 -13.64 12.72
CA ALA A 82 2.13 -15.04 13.00
C ALA A 82 3.15 -15.96 12.32
N ALA A 83 3.67 -15.58 11.14
CA ALA A 83 4.76 -16.28 10.46
C ALA A 83 6.13 -16.05 11.13
N GLY A 84 6.20 -15.22 12.16
CA GLY A 84 7.39 -15.01 13.00
C GLY A 84 8.21 -13.76 12.67
N ALA A 85 7.71 -12.85 11.86
CA ALA A 85 8.35 -11.55 11.63
C ALA A 85 8.19 -10.62 12.86
N ASP A 86 9.13 -9.68 13.00
CA ASP A 86 9.01 -8.52 13.90
C ASP A 86 8.30 -7.40 13.12
N VAL A 87 7.00 -7.22 13.39
CA VAL A 87 6.11 -6.41 12.57
C VAL A 87 5.81 -5.06 13.21
N THR A 88 6.01 -4.02 12.44
CA THR A 88 5.45 -2.70 12.69
C THR A 88 4.41 -2.39 11.60
N VAL A 89 3.17 -2.05 11.98
CA VAL A 89 2.15 -1.51 11.08
C VAL A 89 2.11 0.00 11.23
N PHE A 90 2.28 0.70 10.13
CA PHE A 90 2.24 2.16 10.05
C PHE A 90 1.09 2.58 9.14
N ASP A 91 0.15 3.34 9.66
CA ASP A 91 -1.03 3.75 8.91
C ASP A 91 -1.49 5.16 9.31
N ASN A 92 -2.22 5.83 8.43
CA ASN A 92 -2.80 7.15 8.69
C ASN A 92 -4.11 7.07 9.48
N SER A 93 -4.80 5.93 9.49
CA SER A 93 -6.08 5.75 10.19
C SER A 93 -5.90 5.03 11.53
N PRO A 94 -6.27 5.65 12.65
CA PRO A 94 -6.24 4.99 13.96
C PRO A 94 -7.20 3.80 14.04
N ARG A 95 -8.31 3.81 13.28
CA ARG A 95 -9.26 2.70 13.24
C ARG A 95 -8.74 1.50 12.46
N GLN A 96 -7.98 1.74 11.40
CA GLN A 96 -7.26 0.69 10.69
C GLN A 96 -6.24 0.02 11.62
N LEU A 97 -5.42 0.80 12.33
CA LEU A 97 -4.47 0.28 13.32
C LEU A 97 -5.15 -0.52 14.43
N ALA A 98 -6.31 -0.07 14.91
CA ALA A 98 -7.08 -0.79 15.92
C ALA A 98 -7.53 -2.19 15.44
N ARG A 99 -7.69 -2.42 14.12
CA ARG A 99 -7.95 -3.76 13.57
C ARG A 99 -6.75 -4.68 13.74
N ASP A 100 -5.53 -4.19 13.53
CA ASP A 100 -4.30 -4.96 13.78
C ASP A 100 -4.13 -5.27 15.26
N GLU A 101 -4.38 -4.32 16.14
CA GLU A 101 -4.35 -4.49 17.59
C GLU A 101 -5.40 -5.52 18.05
N GLN A 102 -6.60 -5.51 17.48
CA GLN A 102 -7.65 -6.48 17.73
C GLN A 102 -7.19 -7.91 17.42
N VAL A 103 -6.58 -8.12 16.24
CA VAL A 103 -6.05 -9.44 15.86
C VAL A 103 -4.88 -9.82 16.75
N ALA A 104 -3.96 -8.87 17.03
CA ALA A 104 -2.83 -9.12 17.90
C ALA A 104 -3.25 -9.57 19.30
N ALA A 105 -4.23 -8.90 19.90
CA ALA A 105 -4.77 -9.26 21.21
C ALA A 105 -5.50 -10.62 21.17
N ARG A 106 -6.32 -10.87 20.15
CA ARG A 106 -7.07 -12.13 19.99
C ARG A 106 -6.13 -13.33 19.87
N ASP A 107 -5.07 -13.20 19.07
CA ASP A 107 -4.21 -14.33 18.68
C ASP A 107 -2.88 -14.35 19.43
N GLY A 108 -2.64 -13.44 20.38
CA GLY A 108 -1.39 -13.38 21.15
C GLY A 108 -0.19 -13.09 20.25
N LEU A 109 -0.30 -12.11 19.35
CA LEU A 109 0.78 -11.66 18.46
C LEU A 109 1.42 -10.40 19.03
N ALA A 110 2.72 -10.23 18.79
CA ALA A 110 3.44 -8.98 19.04
C ALA A 110 3.44 -8.16 17.75
N ILE A 111 2.69 -7.07 17.71
CA ILE A 111 2.62 -6.11 16.61
C ILE A 111 2.77 -4.71 17.20
N ARG A 112 3.68 -3.91 16.65
CA ARG A 112 3.78 -2.50 16.95
C ARG A 112 2.93 -1.73 15.94
N THR A 113 2.03 -0.85 16.43
CA THR A 113 1.26 0.07 15.60
C THR A 113 1.80 1.49 15.74
N VAL A 114 1.87 2.23 14.64
CA VAL A 114 2.33 3.62 14.61
C VAL A 114 1.43 4.42 13.68
N LEU A 115 0.83 5.49 14.21
CA LEU A 115 -0.01 6.41 13.44
C LEU A 115 0.88 7.45 12.74
N GLY A 116 0.69 7.63 11.42
CA GLY A 116 1.46 8.64 10.69
C GLY A 116 1.13 8.73 9.21
N ASP A 117 1.80 9.64 8.53
CA ASP A 117 1.75 9.85 7.10
C ASP A 117 2.90 9.08 6.42
N MET A 118 2.61 8.25 5.43
CA MET A 118 3.62 7.44 4.75
C MET A 118 4.76 8.24 4.10
N ARG A 119 4.59 9.56 3.94
CA ARG A 119 5.62 10.48 3.46
C ARG A 119 6.66 10.86 4.52
N ASP A 120 6.39 10.55 5.79
CA ASP A 120 7.26 10.87 6.93
C ASP A 120 7.42 9.65 7.84
N LEU A 121 8.53 8.96 7.70
CA LEU A 121 8.93 7.83 8.53
C LEU A 121 9.99 8.23 9.57
N SER A 122 10.08 9.49 9.96
CA SER A 122 11.06 10.01 10.93
C SER A 122 10.98 9.34 12.30
N ALA A 123 9.85 8.68 12.61
CA ALA A 123 9.69 7.83 13.80
C ALA A 123 10.62 6.60 13.81
N PHE A 124 11.27 6.30 12.68
CA PHE A 124 12.15 5.15 12.51
C PHE A 124 13.56 5.60 12.11
N ALA A 125 14.56 4.98 12.72
CA ALA A 125 15.96 5.22 12.36
C ALA A 125 16.30 4.63 10.97
N ASP A 126 17.38 5.11 10.36
CA ASP A 126 17.92 4.58 9.13
C ASP A 126 18.25 3.09 9.29
N GLY A 127 17.93 2.30 8.28
CA GLY A 127 18.24 0.87 8.28
C GLY A 127 17.57 0.07 9.38
N SER A 128 16.34 0.43 9.76
CA SER A 128 15.55 -0.26 10.80
C SER A 128 14.91 -1.57 10.30
N PHE A 129 14.60 -1.66 9.01
CA PHE A 129 13.79 -2.74 8.47
C PHE A 129 14.51 -3.59 7.41
N ASP A 130 14.15 -4.85 7.36
CA ASP A 130 14.59 -5.81 6.32
C ASP A 130 13.63 -5.81 5.14
N LEU A 131 12.36 -5.49 5.40
CA LEU A 131 11.27 -5.45 4.41
C LEU A 131 10.33 -4.28 4.69
N VAL A 132 10.01 -3.51 3.66
CA VAL A 132 8.84 -2.64 3.61
C VAL A 132 7.80 -3.31 2.71
N PHE A 133 6.61 -3.57 3.26
CA PHE A 133 5.46 -4.12 2.55
C PHE A 133 4.40 -3.03 2.43
N ASN A 134 4.16 -2.56 1.20
CA ASN A 134 3.25 -1.46 0.90
C ASN A 134 2.21 -1.93 -0.13
N PRO A 135 1.05 -2.42 0.30
CA PRO A 135 -0.05 -2.79 -0.60
C PRO A 135 -0.64 -1.55 -1.26
N VAL A 136 -1.67 -1.73 -2.08
CA VAL A 136 -2.29 -0.62 -2.84
C VAL A 136 -2.78 0.48 -1.89
N SER A 137 -1.95 1.51 -1.71
CA SER A 137 -2.21 2.67 -0.85
C SER A 137 -1.67 3.99 -1.44
N ASN A 138 -0.76 3.89 -2.40
CA ASN A 138 -0.12 5.05 -3.04
C ASN A 138 -1.14 6.01 -3.64
N VAL A 139 -2.25 5.50 -4.11
CA VAL A 139 -3.38 6.25 -4.67
C VAL A 139 -3.96 7.27 -3.68
N PHE A 140 -3.80 7.07 -2.37
CA PHE A 140 -4.30 7.97 -1.33
C PHE A 140 -3.25 8.99 -0.87
N CYS A 141 -2.06 8.96 -1.45
CA CYS A 141 -0.93 9.82 -1.10
C CYS A 141 -0.75 10.91 -2.18
N PRO A 142 -0.69 12.21 -1.82
CA PRO A 142 -0.59 13.27 -2.83
C PRO A 142 0.78 13.35 -3.51
N ASP A 143 1.86 12.91 -2.87
CA ASP A 143 3.24 12.96 -3.39
C ASP A 143 4.01 11.70 -2.98
N LEU A 144 4.55 10.99 -3.97
CA LEU A 144 5.26 9.73 -3.77
C LEU A 144 6.78 9.89 -3.62
N ALA A 145 7.35 11.03 -4.02
CA ALA A 145 8.80 11.20 -3.94
C ALA A 145 9.34 11.05 -2.50
N PRO A 146 8.72 11.68 -1.48
CA PRO A 146 9.12 11.46 -0.09
C PRO A 146 8.92 10.00 0.37
N VAL A 147 7.84 9.34 -0.08
CA VAL A 147 7.57 7.94 0.29
C VAL A 147 8.72 7.03 -0.14
N TRP A 148 9.19 7.17 -1.37
CA TRP A 148 10.28 6.34 -1.87
C TRP A 148 11.61 6.64 -1.17
N GLN A 149 11.88 7.92 -0.88
CA GLN A 149 13.07 8.34 -0.13
C GLN A 149 13.07 7.77 1.29
N GLU A 150 11.94 7.86 1.99
CA GLU A 150 11.79 7.33 3.34
C GLU A 150 11.84 5.79 3.38
N CYS A 151 11.18 5.10 2.45
CA CYS A 151 11.31 3.66 2.31
C CYS A 151 12.77 3.24 2.09
N PHE A 152 13.50 3.97 1.23
CA PHE A 152 14.92 3.71 1.00
C PHE A 152 15.75 3.96 2.27
N ARG A 153 15.50 5.05 2.98
CA ARG A 153 16.21 5.41 4.20
C ARG A 153 16.04 4.35 5.29
N VAL A 154 14.80 3.94 5.58
CA VAL A 154 14.49 3.03 6.69
C VAL A 154 14.87 1.57 6.41
N LEU A 155 15.07 1.20 5.15
CA LEU A 155 15.53 -0.13 4.78
C LEU A 155 17.04 -0.30 5.03
N ARG A 156 17.42 -1.49 5.51
CA ARG A 156 18.83 -1.93 5.58
C ARG A 156 19.41 -2.11 4.18
N PRO A 157 20.72 -2.04 4.01
CA PRO A 157 21.37 -2.53 2.80
C PRO A 157 20.92 -3.97 2.48
N ALA A 158 20.61 -4.27 1.23
CA ALA A 158 19.97 -5.49 0.74
C ALA A 158 18.51 -5.71 1.21
N GLY A 159 17.91 -4.75 1.92
CA GLY A 159 16.50 -4.77 2.30
C GLY A 159 15.58 -4.64 1.08
N LEU A 160 14.35 -5.10 1.26
CA LEU A 160 13.37 -5.25 0.18
C LEU A 160 12.23 -4.23 0.33
N LEU A 161 11.80 -3.65 -0.79
CA LEU A 161 10.54 -2.95 -0.93
C LEU A 161 9.62 -3.79 -1.81
N LEU A 162 8.47 -4.20 -1.28
CA LEU A 162 7.37 -4.76 -2.04
C LEU A 162 6.25 -3.74 -2.06
N THR A 163 5.90 -3.23 -3.23
CA THR A 163 4.82 -2.25 -3.35
C THR A 163 3.87 -2.57 -4.48
N GLY A 164 2.58 -2.41 -4.20
CA GLY A 164 1.49 -2.51 -5.15
C GLY A 164 0.84 -1.16 -5.39
N PHE A 165 0.38 -0.91 -6.62
CA PHE A 165 -0.33 0.32 -6.97
C PHE A 165 -1.30 0.10 -8.13
N LEU A 166 -2.29 0.98 -8.22
CA LEU A 166 -3.24 1.00 -9.33
C LEU A 166 -2.56 1.44 -10.62
N ASN A 167 -3.03 0.87 -11.73
CA ASN A 167 -2.67 1.37 -13.06
C ASN A 167 -3.21 2.80 -13.21
N PRO A 168 -2.35 3.81 -13.45
CA PRO A 168 -2.79 5.19 -13.62
C PRO A 168 -3.80 5.36 -14.76
N ASP A 169 -3.76 4.51 -15.78
CA ASP A 169 -4.64 4.61 -16.93
C ASP A 169 -6.12 4.29 -16.61
N LEU A 170 -6.41 3.70 -15.45
CA LEU A 170 -7.80 3.57 -14.96
C LEU A 170 -8.48 4.94 -14.78
N TYR A 171 -7.70 5.96 -14.45
CA TYR A 171 -8.20 7.30 -14.18
C TYR A 171 -8.44 8.18 -15.41
N ILE A 172 -8.16 7.69 -16.63
CA ILE A 172 -8.51 8.43 -17.85
C ILE A 172 -10.02 8.39 -18.12
N PHE A 173 -10.72 7.40 -17.58
CA PHE A 173 -12.13 7.16 -17.85
C PHE A 173 -13.06 7.98 -16.95
N ASP A 174 -14.26 8.27 -17.47
CA ASP A 174 -15.37 8.76 -16.66
C ASP A 174 -15.85 7.62 -15.75
N VAL A 175 -15.68 7.78 -14.44
CA VAL A 175 -15.97 6.72 -13.45
C VAL A 175 -17.47 6.38 -13.44
N GLU A 176 -18.37 7.37 -13.57
CA GLU A 176 -19.81 7.13 -13.59
C GLU A 176 -20.23 6.32 -14.82
N ALA A 177 -19.69 6.67 -16.01
CA ALA A 177 -19.93 5.91 -17.24
C ALA A 177 -19.42 4.47 -17.13
N LEU A 178 -18.22 4.31 -16.58
CA LEU A 178 -17.57 3.00 -16.45
C LEU A 178 -18.33 2.10 -15.46
N GLU A 179 -18.63 2.58 -14.25
CA GLU A 179 -19.23 1.75 -13.21
C GLU A 179 -20.73 1.46 -13.46
N THR A 180 -21.48 2.45 -13.97
CA THR A 180 -22.94 2.28 -14.11
C THR A 180 -23.35 1.68 -15.44
N ARG A 181 -22.56 1.86 -16.53
CA ARG A 181 -22.93 1.46 -17.89
C ARG A 181 -21.89 0.59 -18.59
N ALA A 182 -20.72 0.35 -17.94
CA ALA A 182 -19.55 -0.30 -18.55
C ALA A 182 -19.11 0.37 -19.87
N GLU A 183 -19.24 1.72 -19.94
CA GLU A 183 -18.84 2.52 -21.09
C GLU A 183 -17.46 3.13 -20.86
N PHE A 184 -16.57 2.97 -21.85
CA PHE A 184 -15.18 3.48 -21.79
C PHE A 184 -15.13 4.90 -22.40
N VAL A 185 -15.49 5.90 -21.60
CA VAL A 185 -15.47 7.30 -22.00
C VAL A 185 -14.19 7.94 -21.49
N VAL A 186 -13.23 8.25 -22.36
CA VAL A 186 -12.00 8.95 -22.00
C VAL A 186 -12.32 10.40 -21.67
N ARG A 187 -11.97 10.84 -20.46
CA ARG A 187 -12.34 12.16 -19.94
C ARG A 187 -11.18 12.94 -19.32
N HIS A 188 -10.30 12.25 -18.60
CA HIS A 188 -9.28 12.89 -17.77
C HIS A 188 -7.87 12.68 -18.32
N ARG A 189 -6.95 13.56 -17.92
CA ARG A 189 -5.51 13.40 -18.16
C ARG A 189 -4.84 12.83 -16.93
N VAL A 190 -3.84 11.97 -17.13
CA VAL A 190 -2.95 11.51 -16.07
C VAL A 190 -1.72 12.41 -16.01
N PRO A 191 -1.25 12.85 -14.81
CA PRO A 191 -1.81 12.54 -13.50
C PRO A 191 -3.14 13.24 -13.24
N PHE A 192 -4.02 12.57 -12.52
CA PHE A 192 -5.37 13.03 -12.15
C PHE A 192 -5.54 12.97 -10.63
N SER A 193 -6.29 13.89 -10.06
CA SER A 193 -6.76 13.79 -8.68
C SER A 193 -8.28 13.97 -8.65
N THR A 194 -8.94 13.26 -7.75
CA THR A 194 -10.38 13.48 -7.50
C THR A 194 -10.67 14.89 -6.99
N LEU A 195 -9.65 15.62 -6.50
CA LEU A 195 -9.75 17.06 -6.15
C LEU A 195 -9.85 17.97 -7.38
N ASP A 196 -9.47 17.50 -8.57
CA ASP A 196 -9.59 18.28 -9.81
C ASP A 196 -11.05 18.37 -10.30
N LEU A 197 -11.92 17.52 -9.74
CA LEU A 197 -13.34 17.52 -10.06
C LEU A 197 -14.11 18.57 -9.24
N PRO A 198 -15.15 19.19 -9.83
CA PRO A 198 -16.14 19.91 -9.06
C PRO A 198 -16.73 19.04 -7.96
N GLU A 199 -16.99 19.60 -6.77
CA GLU A 199 -17.43 18.83 -5.60
C GLU A 199 -18.66 17.95 -5.89
N ALA A 200 -19.65 18.48 -6.60
CA ALA A 200 -20.86 17.73 -6.94
C ALA A 200 -20.57 16.52 -7.84
N GLU A 201 -19.58 16.62 -8.71
CA GLU A 201 -19.16 15.54 -9.59
C GLU A 201 -18.33 14.50 -8.84
N ARG A 202 -17.38 14.95 -8.04
CA ARG A 202 -16.61 14.06 -7.15
C ARG A 202 -17.53 13.25 -6.25
N ARG A 203 -18.55 13.89 -5.65
CA ARG A 203 -19.52 13.18 -4.79
C ARG A 203 -20.36 12.15 -5.55
N ARG A 204 -20.68 12.38 -6.83
CA ARG A 204 -21.41 11.38 -7.64
C ARG A 204 -20.55 10.18 -7.98
N GLY A 205 -19.28 10.41 -8.40
CA GLY A 205 -18.39 9.34 -8.84
C GLY A 205 -17.67 8.62 -7.70
N TYR A 206 -17.29 9.33 -6.64
CA TYR A 206 -16.44 8.81 -5.57
C TYR A 206 -17.07 8.87 -4.17
N GLY A 207 -18.29 9.39 -4.07
CA GLY A 207 -19.01 9.53 -2.79
C GLY A 207 -18.27 10.43 -1.81
N ASP A 208 -18.19 9.97 -0.55
CA ASP A 208 -17.40 10.54 0.54
C ASP A 208 -16.15 9.70 0.85
N GLY A 209 -15.73 8.87 -0.11
CA GLY A 209 -14.53 8.05 -0.05
C GLY A 209 -13.24 8.87 0.03
N PRO A 210 -12.09 8.21 0.14
CA PRO A 210 -10.80 8.88 0.17
C PRO A 210 -10.54 9.69 -1.10
N ILE A 211 -9.75 10.75 -0.98
CA ILE A 211 -9.19 11.47 -2.12
C ILE A 211 -8.16 10.56 -2.79
N GLU A 212 -8.25 10.47 -4.10
CA GLU A 212 -7.39 9.62 -4.92
C GLU A 212 -6.53 10.44 -5.87
N TYR A 213 -5.33 9.90 -6.12
CA TYR A 213 -4.31 10.45 -7.02
C TYR A 213 -3.82 9.34 -7.95
N SER A 214 -4.04 9.49 -9.26
CA SER A 214 -3.62 8.46 -10.22
C SER A 214 -2.11 8.27 -10.27
N HIS A 215 -1.36 9.33 -10.02
CA HIS A 215 0.08 9.42 -10.28
C HIS A 215 0.43 9.15 -11.77
N THR A 216 1.69 8.83 -12.03
CA THR A 216 2.20 8.35 -13.31
C THR A 216 3.11 7.15 -13.06
N LEU A 217 3.36 6.31 -14.05
CA LEU A 217 4.37 5.24 -13.94
C LEU A 217 5.76 5.81 -13.64
N THR A 218 6.07 7.03 -14.12
CA THR A 218 7.30 7.73 -13.73
C THR A 218 7.33 8.04 -12.24
N GLY A 219 6.22 8.47 -11.63
CA GLY A 219 6.12 8.69 -10.18
C GLY A 219 6.21 7.38 -9.39
N GLN A 220 5.51 6.35 -9.85
CA GLN A 220 5.45 5.05 -9.18
C GLN A 220 6.76 4.26 -9.32
N ILE A 221 7.20 3.98 -10.54
CA ILE A 221 8.35 3.13 -10.83
C ILE A 221 9.64 3.97 -10.90
N GLY A 222 9.61 5.07 -11.66
CA GLY A 222 10.75 5.97 -11.78
C GLY A 222 11.15 6.60 -10.46
N GLY A 223 10.18 6.89 -9.58
CA GLY A 223 10.43 7.38 -8.22
C GLY A 223 11.23 6.39 -7.36
N GLN A 224 10.92 5.09 -7.44
CA GLN A 224 11.70 4.06 -6.75
C GLN A 224 13.15 4.02 -7.27
N LEU A 225 13.33 4.07 -8.59
CA LEU A 225 14.68 4.12 -9.21
C LEU A 225 15.45 5.38 -8.80
N ALA A 226 14.78 6.54 -8.80
CA ALA A 226 15.37 7.81 -8.40
C ALA A 226 15.78 7.84 -6.91
N ALA A 227 15.07 7.14 -6.04
CA ALA A 227 15.43 6.96 -4.64
C ALA A 227 16.65 6.03 -4.43
N GLY A 228 17.07 5.29 -5.46
CA GLY A 228 18.24 4.41 -5.44
C GLY A 228 17.94 2.92 -5.39
N PHE A 229 16.68 2.52 -5.49
CA PHE A 229 16.29 1.12 -5.57
C PHE A 229 16.69 0.47 -6.91
N VAL A 230 16.95 -0.82 -6.86
CA VAL A 230 17.07 -1.67 -8.04
C VAL A 230 15.82 -2.54 -8.12
N LEU A 231 15.02 -2.36 -9.17
CA LEU A 231 13.85 -3.20 -9.43
C LEU A 231 14.32 -4.57 -9.91
N THR A 232 13.81 -5.62 -9.29
CA THR A 232 14.12 -6.99 -9.64
C THR A 232 12.94 -7.75 -10.26
N HIS A 233 11.71 -7.31 -9.95
CA HIS A 233 10.48 -7.87 -10.52
C HIS A 233 9.45 -6.75 -10.71
N LEU A 234 8.66 -6.91 -11.76
CA LEU A 234 7.43 -6.16 -12.04
C LEU A 234 6.39 -7.17 -12.50
N VAL A 235 5.19 -7.12 -11.93
CA VAL A 235 4.05 -7.93 -12.33
C VAL A 235 2.81 -7.05 -12.49
N GLU A 236 1.90 -7.53 -13.30
CA GLU A 236 0.61 -6.92 -13.62
C GLU A 236 -0.52 -7.87 -13.18
N ALA A 237 -1.64 -7.31 -12.74
CA ALA A 237 -2.84 -8.07 -12.44
C ALA A 237 -4.10 -7.32 -12.89
N PRO A 238 -5.18 -8.03 -13.26
CA PRO A 238 -6.44 -7.40 -13.59
C PRO A 238 -7.10 -6.80 -12.35
N HIS A 239 -7.87 -5.71 -12.53
CA HIS A 239 -8.80 -5.22 -11.52
C HIS A 239 -10.12 -5.98 -11.65
N GLN A 240 -10.25 -7.10 -10.94
CA GLN A 240 -11.29 -8.11 -11.20
C GLN A 240 -12.74 -7.60 -11.12
N ALA A 241 -12.99 -6.54 -10.35
CA ALA A 241 -14.31 -5.91 -10.22
C ALA A 241 -14.62 -4.90 -11.35
N ASP A 242 -13.65 -4.56 -12.20
CA ASP A 242 -13.75 -3.50 -13.18
C ASP A 242 -13.90 -4.05 -14.61
N ALA A 243 -14.74 -3.41 -15.43
CA ALA A 243 -14.92 -3.76 -16.83
C ALA A 243 -13.63 -3.63 -17.66
N THR A 244 -12.68 -2.80 -17.22
CA THR A 244 -11.35 -2.64 -17.85
C THR A 244 -10.51 -3.89 -17.79
N ALA A 245 -10.77 -4.81 -16.86
CA ALA A 245 -10.04 -6.08 -16.72
C ALA A 245 -10.01 -6.92 -18.02
N ARG A 246 -10.93 -6.67 -18.94
CA ARG A 246 -10.97 -7.33 -20.25
C ARG A 246 -9.89 -6.82 -21.22
N TYR A 247 -9.32 -5.65 -20.95
CA TYR A 247 -8.51 -4.91 -21.91
C TYR A 247 -7.13 -4.56 -21.38
N MET A 248 -6.99 -4.38 -20.06
CA MET A 248 -5.75 -3.88 -19.49
C MET A 248 -5.58 -4.36 -18.03
N PRO A 249 -4.34 -4.43 -17.53
CA PRO A 249 -4.10 -4.66 -16.12
C PRO A 249 -4.59 -3.47 -15.31
N GLY A 250 -5.22 -3.74 -14.17
CA GLY A 250 -5.65 -2.71 -13.23
C GLY A 250 -4.64 -2.41 -12.12
N TYR A 251 -3.68 -3.33 -11.92
CA TYR A 251 -2.66 -3.22 -10.88
C TYR A 251 -1.27 -3.52 -11.41
N PHE A 252 -0.30 -2.88 -10.77
CA PHE A 252 1.12 -3.21 -10.87
C PHE A 252 1.68 -3.52 -9.49
N ALA A 253 2.62 -4.47 -9.41
CA ALA A 253 3.43 -4.68 -8.23
C ALA A 253 4.90 -4.74 -8.60
N THR A 254 5.74 -4.13 -7.75
CA THR A 254 7.19 -4.18 -7.90
C THR A 254 7.84 -4.83 -6.69
N ARG A 255 8.90 -5.57 -6.96
CA ARG A 255 9.89 -5.95 -5.97
C ARG A 255 11.17 -5.18 -6.25
N ALA A 256 11.58 -4.38 -5.29
CA ALA A 256 12.78 -3.57 -5.37
C ALA A 256 13.74 -3.91 -4.22
N VAL A 257 15.02 -3.72 -4.45
CA VAL A 257 16.09 -3.98 -3.49
C VAL A 257 16.87 -2.70 -3.24
N LYS A 258 17.11 -2.36 -1.98
CA LYS A 258 18.13 -1.36 -1.63
C LYS A 258 19.51 -1.99 -1.86
N PRO A 259 20.36 -1.47 -2.76
CA PRO A 259 21.67 -2.04 -3.01
C PRO A 259 22.50 -2.17 -1.71
N PRO A 260 23.36 -3.19 -1.60
CA PRO A 260 24.32 -3.23 -0.50
C PRO A 260 25.23 -2.01 -0.54
N ALA A 261 25.66 -1.53 0.63
CA ALA A 261 26.63 -0.45 0.69
C ALA A 261 27.91 -0.84 -0.07
N VAL A 262 28.31 -0.03 -1.03
CA VAL A 262 29.60 -0.24 -1.71
C VAL A 262 30.70 -0.02 -0.66
N ARG A 263 31.45 -1.08 -0.32
CA ARG A 263 32.66 -0.90 0.49
C ARG A 263 33.66 -0.09 -0.36
N PRO A 264 34.20 1.02 0.14
CA PRO A 264 35.32 1.67 -0.54
C PRO A 264 36.45 0.62 -0.69
N PRO A 265 37.20 0.65 -1.82
CA PRO A 265 38.35 -0.22 -1.97
C PRO A 265 39.26 -0.02 -0.75
N ALA A 266 39.72 -1.13 -0.17
CA ALA A 266 40.72 -1.09 0.87
C ALA A 266 41.96 -0.41 0.28
N GLY A 267 42.29 0.80 0.78
CA GLY A 267 43.47 1.54 0.38
C GLY A 267 44.76 0.85 0.82
#